data_9b88bb32b66eca60418d673cd63a9222
#
_entry.id   9b88bb32b66eca60418d673cd63a9222
#
_cell.length_a   1.000
_cell.length_b   1.000
_cell.length_c   1.000
_cell.angle_alpha   90.00
_cell.angle_beta   90.00
_cell.angle_gamma   90.00
#
_symmetry.space_group_name_H-M   'P 1'
#
loop_
_entity.id
_entity.type
_entity.pdbx_description
1 polymer ?
#
loop_
_entity_poly.entity_id
_entity_poly.type
_entity_poly.pdbx_seq_one_letter_code
_entity_poly.pdbx_strand_id
1 'polypeptide(L)'
;MRKRHFTCLVSIAAVSAAGLGAAVPSASAAAAGGRVVYPGQSIQAAVDAARPGDTIVVRPGTYRESVLISTPDLTLRGSGDRTVIVPDTNRAQPDNACAKAGNGVCVLGTAQHTVDGVSVRSLAVTGFAKSGVWASWTDRLEVRDVTAGSNGTWGIAQQRSTRSDIRDNTARANGDAGIFVANSVDEEGGATDTRGTRVRGNTLTDNRIGFTARRVRNLLVHDNTLTANCTGVFVVGDEGTPKAGAMTIRSNRITGNNKFCAATDRLPALQGSGIVLTGTETTQVRSNVIRDNVGATPLSGGVVLFKSFVGAKNTDNTITGNVVTGNRPADLANEDTGTGNDFTGNVCTTSAPAGMC
;
A
#
# COMPACT_ATOMS: atom_id res chain seq x y z
N MET A 1 -82.45 -6.60 37.56
CA MET A 1 -82.75 -6.66 38.97
C MET A 1 -81.44 -6.71 39.78
N ARG A 2 -81.42 -5.78 40.77
CA ARG A 2 -80.59 -5.76 41.98
C ARG A 2 -79.08 -6.06 41.95
N LYS A 3 -78.40 -5.00 42.15
CA LYS A 3 -77.11 -4.74 42.81
C LYS A 3 -76.73 -5.67 43.97
N ARG A 4 -75.48 -5.96 44.15
CA ARG A 4 -74.80 -5.86 45.50
C ARG A 4 -73.31 -5.63 45.33
N HIS A 5 -72.88 -4.54 45.96
CA HIS A 5 -71.50 -4.15 46.19
C HIS A 5 -70.88 -5.03 47.28
N PHE A 6 -69.62 -5.40 47.10
CA PHE A 6 -68.74 -5.78 48.22
C PHE A 6 -67.44 -5.07 48.11
N THR A 7 -67.22 -4.19 49.06
CA THR A 7 -65.97 -3.49 49.26
C THR A 7 -65.02 -4.38 50.05
N CYS A 8 -63.82 -4.67 49.55
CA CYS A 8 -62.76 -5.29 50.33
C CYS A 8 -61.58 -4.37 50.36
N LEU A 9 -61.25 -3.86 51.50
CA LEU A 9 -60.05 -3.14 51.85
C LEU A 9 -58.88 -4.14 51.84
N VAL A 10 -57.83 -3.85 51.06
CA VAL A 10 -56.57 -4.59 51.14
C VAL A 10 -55.48 -3.58 51.47
N SER A 11 -54.90 -3.83 52.62
CA SER A 11 -53.78 -3.05 53.20
C SER A 11 -52.52 -3.18 52.38
N ILE A 12 -51.90 -2.05 52.02
CA ILE A 12 -50.59 -2.00 51.34
C ILE A 12 -49.52 -2.15 52.40
N ALA A 13 -48.81 -3.28 52.36
CA ALA A 13 -47.51 -3.43 53.05
C ALA A 13 -46.39 -2.99 52.12
N ALA A 14 -45.74 -1.90 52.42
CA ALA A 14 -44.54 -1.44 51.71
C ALA A 14 -43.34 -2.31 52.11
N VAL A 15 -42.88 -3.13 51.16
CA VAL A 15 -41.59 -3.83 51.32
C VAL A 15 -40.49 -2.98 50.66
N SER A 16 -39.64 -2.39 51.46
CA SER A 16 -38.44 -1.68 51.02
C SER A 16 -37.40 -2.71 50.61
N ALA A 17 -37.26 -3.02 49.35
CA ALA A 17 -36.12 -3.78 48.83
C ALA A 17 -34.91 -2.84 48.68
N ALA A 18 -33.95 -2.93 49.57
CA ALA A 18 -32.62 -2.33 49.41
C ALA A 18 -31.89 -3.08 48.28
N GLY A 19 -31.92 -2.51 47.06
CA GLY A 19 -31.11 -2.97 45.96
C GLY A 19 -29.64 -2.66 46.19
N LEU A 20 -28.86 -3.69 46.49
CA LEU A 20 -27.40 -3.64 46.36
C LEU A 20 -27.05 -3.48 44.89
N GLY A 21 -26.88 -2.26 44.42
CA GLY A 21 -26.31 -1.93 43.15
C GLY A 21 -24.85 -2.37 43.11
N ALA A 22 -24.58 -3.54 42.53
CA ALA A 22 -23.22 -3.91 42.14
C ALA A 22 -22.74 -2.90 41.11
N ALA A 23 -21.90 -1.95 41.52
CA ALA A 23 -21.17 -1.08 40.61
C ALA A 23 -20.28 -1.98 39.73
N VAL A 24 -20.66 -2.20 38.50
CA VAL A 24 -19.76 -2.77 37.47
C VAL A 24 -18.60 -1.77 37.35
N PRO A 25 -17.34 -2.20 37.58
CA PRO A 25 -16.23 -1.31 37.35
C PRO A 25 -16.25 -0.96 35.87
N SER A 26 -16.47 0.33 35.57
CA SER A 26 -16.26 0.86 34.22
C SER A 26 -14.80 0.58 33.89
N ALA A 27 -14.56 -0.26 32.87
CA ALA A 27 -13.23 -0.44 32.33
C ALA A 27 -12.71 0.95 31.91
N SER A 28 -11.89 1.55 32.76
CA SER A 28 -11.19 2.78 32.43
C SER A 28 -10.36 2.48 31.21
N ALA A 29 -10.69 3.05 30.05
CA ALA A 29 -9.82 3.01 28.89
C ALA A 29 -8.46 3.55 29.36
N ALA A 30 -7.47 2.68 29.40
CA ALA A 30 -6.13 3.10 29.78
C ALA A 30 -5.72 4.21 28.79
N ALA A 31 -5.36 5.37 29.32
CA ALA A 31 -4.93 6.48 28.48
C ALA A 31 -3.77 6.00 27.59
N ALA A 32 -3.88 6.28 26.28
CA ALA A 32 -2.82 5.93 25.33
C ALA A 32 -1.48 6.48 25.82
N GLY A 33 -0.52 5.61 26.10
CA GLY A 33 0.78 5.95 26.64
C GLY A 33 1.78 6.28 25.54
N GLY A 34 2.60 7.32 25.73
CA GLY A 34 3.74 7.61 24.86
C GLY A 34 5.01 6.96 25.40
N ARG A 35 5.66 6.09 24.62
CA ARG A 35 6.98 5.54 24.94
C ARG A 35 8.04 6.23 24.10
N VAL A 36 9.11 6.70 24.73
CA VAL A 36 10.20 7.39 24.01
C VAL A 36 11.41 6.46 23.95
N VAL A 37 11.94 6.28 22.74
CA VAL A 37 13.15 5.47 22.47
C VAL A 37 14.29 6.40 22.06
N TYR A 38 15.40 6.30 22.77
CA TYR A 38 16.63 7.07 22.50
C TYR A 38 17.68 6.20 21.76
N PRO A 39 18.66 6.80 21.08
CA PRO A 39 19.78 6.06 20.49
C PRO A 39 20.44 5.11 21.49
N GLY A 40 20.70 3.89 21.07
CA GLY A 40 21.21 2.80 21.92
C GLY A 40 20.15 1.98 22.66
N GLN A 41 18.90 2.41 22.62
CA GLN A 41 17.76 1.62 23.10
C GLN A 41 17.10 0.87 21.92
N SER A 42 16.40 -0.24 22.21
CA SER A 42 15.69 -1.02 21.20
C SER A 42 14.28 -0.49 20.97
N ILE A 43 13.94 -0.25 19.71
CA ILE A 43 12.57 0.06 19.26
C ILE A 43 11.69 -1.19 19.48
N GLN A 44 12.20 -2.40 19.14
CA GLN A 44 11.46 -3.64 19.32
C GLN A 44 11.04 -3.84 20.78
N ALA A 45 11.92 -3.62 21.73
CA ALA A 45 11.58 -3.76 23.15
C ALA A 45 10.47 -2.78 23.58
N ALA A 46 10.45 -1.56 23.01
CA ALA A 46 9.37 -0.61 23.26
C ALA A 46 8.04 -1.05 22.62
N VAL A 47 8.09 -1.63 21.41
CA VAL A 47 6.94 -2.20 20.70
C VAL A 47 6.36 -3.39 21.46
N ASP A 48 7.21 -4.31 21.94
CA ASP A 48 6.79 -5.51 22.70
C ASP A 48 6.07 -5.16 24.01
N ALA A 49 6.46 -4.05 24.62
CA ALA A 49 5.84 -3.55 25.86
C ALA A 49 4.62 -2.64 25.61
N ALA A 50 4.27 -2.36 24.35
CA ALA A 50 3.18 -1.44 24.00
C ALA A 50 1.81 -2.12 24.05
N ARG A 51 0.78 -1.30 24.27
CA ARG A 51 -0.63 -1.68 24.23
C ARG A 51 -1.30 -1.06 23.00
N PRO A 52 -2.45 -1.59 22.56
CA PRO A 52 -3.25 -0.93 21.54
C PRO A 52 -3.49 0.55 21.85
N GLY A 53 -3.27 1.41 20.86
CA GLY A 53 -3.38 2.87 20.99
C GLY A 53 -2.10 3.58 21.44
N ASP A 54 -1.06 2.87 21.87
CA ASP A 54 0.20 3.48 22.28
C ASP A 54 0.96 4.10 21.11
N THR A 55 1.75 5.14 21.43
CA THR A 55 2.68 5.77 20.48
C THR A 55 4.12 5.53 20.92
N ILE A 56 4.91 4.91 20.06
CA ILE A 56 6.36 4.78 20.20
C ILE A 56 7.02 5.97 19.50
N VAL A 57 7.63 6.85 20.25
CA VAL A 57 8.34 8.03 19.73
C VAL A 57 9.82 7.75 19.68
N VAL A 58 10.34 7.57 18.48
CA VAL A 58 11.77 7.28 18.24
C VAL A 58 12.52 8.57 17.99
N ARG A 59 13.47 8.88 18.85
CA ARG A 59 14.29 10.10 18.75
C ARG A 59 15.27 10.03 17.58
N PRO A 60 15.82 11.19 17.14
CA PRO A 60 16.87 11.21 16.12
C PRO A 60 18.03 10.28 16.46
N GLY A 61 18.47 9.47 15.51
CA GLY A 61 19.58 8.52 15.67
C GLY A 61 19.48 7.37 14.69
N THR A 62 20.50 6.52 14.68
CA THR A 62 20.54 5.29 13.88
C THR A 62 20.25 4.08 14.78
N TYR A 63 19.26 3.30 14.38
CA TYR A 63 18.79 2.10 15.06
C TYR A 63 19.07 0.89 14.19
N ARG A 64 19.88 -0.05 14.72
CA ARG A 64 20.30 -1.26 13.99
C ARG A 64 19.47 -2.44 14.42
N GLU A 65 18.28 -2.53 13.87
CA GLU A 65 17.33 -3.60 14.18
C GLU A 65 16.23 -3.71 13.14
N SER A 66 15.51 -4.82 13.15
CA SER A 66 14.22 -4.98 12.47
C SER A 66 13.10 -4.91 13.49
N VAL A 67 12.03 -4.21 13.15
CA VAL A 67 10.89 -3.96 14.05
C VAL A 67 9.67 -4.73 13.57
N LEU A 68 9.14 -5.60 14.42
CA LEU A 68 7.90 -6.35 14.18
C LEU A 68 6.76 -5.77 15.02
N ILE A 69 5.70 -5.36 14.35
CA ILE A 69 4.47 -4.84 14.96
C ILE A 69 3.34 -5.83 14.70
N SER A 70 2.75 -6.35 15.77
CA SER A 70 1.54 -7.19 15.76
C SER A 70 0.43 -6.62 16.66
N THR A 71 0.70 -5.51 17.35
CA THR A 71 -0.25 -4.82 18.21
C THR A 71 -1.08 -3.86 17.38
N PRO A 72 -2.43 -3.94 17.40
CA PRO A 72 -3.29 -3.02 16.67
C PRO A 72 -3.23 -1.61 17.25
N ASP A 73 -3.65 -0.63 16.43
CA ASP A 73 -3.74 0.79 16.76
C ASP A 73 -2.42 1.42 17.29
N LEU A 74 -1.28 0.76 17.05
CA LEU A 74 0.03 1.25 17.47
C LEU A 74 0.57 2.29 16.49
N THR A 75 1.14 3.37 17.01
CA THR A 75 1.87 4.36 16.21
C THR A 75 3.38 4.24 16.45
N LEU A 76 4.15 3.94 15.40
CA LEU A 76 5.60 4.07 15.36
C LEU A 76 5.97 5.40 14.68
N ARG A 77 6.50 6.36 15.43
CA ARG A 77 6.82 7.70 14.93
C ARG A 77 8.27 8.07 15.19
N GLY A 78 8.99 8.40 14.15
CA GLY A 78 10.33 8.99 14.23
C GLY A 78 10.33 10.53 14.21
N SER A 79 11.45 11.10 13.77
CA SER A 79 11.72 12.53 13.64
C SER A 79 12.17 12.89 12.20
N GLY A 80 11.46 12.33 11.21
CA GLY A 80 11.81 12.41 9.79
C GLY A 80 13.08 11.61 9.49
N ASP A 81 13.83 12.02 8.48
CA ASP A 81 15.06 11.36 8.04
C ASP A 81 16.19 11.33 9.09
N ARG A 82 16.01 12.01 10.22
CA ARG A 82 16.95 11.94 11.33
C ARG A 82 16.77 10.70 12.22
N THR A 83 15.67 9.98 12.08
CA THR A 83 15.46 8.66 12.70
C THR A 83 15.65 7.60 11.63
N VAL A 84 16.76 6.87 11.68
CA VAL A 84 17.15 5.93 10.63
C VAL A 84 17.17 4.51 11.19
N ILE A 85 16.39 3.64 10.60
CA ILE A 85 16.39 2.20 10.89
C ILE A 85 17.18 1.49 9.79
N VAL A 86 18.21 0.74 10.18
CA VAL A 86 19.11 -0.01 9.28
C VAL A 86 19.26 -1.45 9.76
N PRO A 87 19.66 -2.39 8.87
CA PRO A 87 19.91 -3.76 9.30
C PRO A 87 21.05 -3.83 10.33
N ASP A 88 20.93 -4.72 11.30
CA ASP A 88 22.03 -5.06 12.18
C ASP A 88 22.89 -6.14 11.51
N THR A 89 24.09 -5.73 11.07
CA THR A 89 25.04 -6.62 10.41
C THR A 89 26.02 -7.27 11.39
N ASN A 90 25.98 -6.91 12.68
CA ASN A 90 27.00 -7.27 13.67
C ASN A 90 26.48 -8.22 14.77
N ARG A 91 25.19 -8.46 14.84
CA ARG A 91 24.59 -9.33 15.88
C ARG A 91 23.90 -10.54 15.25
N ALA A 92 23.86 -11.61 16.03
CA ALA A 92 22.89 -12.69 15.74
C ALA A 92 21.51 -12.06 15.60
N GLN A 93 20.83 -12.34 14.49
CA GLN A 93 19.54 -11.72 14.18
C GLN A 93 18.56 -11.95 15.31
N PRO A 94 17.81 -10.92 15.76
CA PRO A 94 16.75 -11.12 16.72
C PRO A 94 15.76 -12.16 16.20
N ASP A 95 15.16 -12.91 17.10
CA ASP A 95 14.27 -14.02 16.75
C ASP A 95 12.85 -13.54 16.41
N ASN A 96 12.74 -12.54 15.52
CA ASN A 96 11.45 -12.08 15.00
C ASN A 96 11.34 -12.34 13.49
N ALA A 97 10.13 -12.52 13.02
CA ALA A 97 9.84 -12.85 11.63
C ALA A 97 10.28 -11.75 10.64
N CYS A 98 10.28 -10.48 11.07
CA CYS A 98 10.71 -9.36 10.24
C CYS A 98 12.19 -9.42 9.89
N ALA A 99 13.03 -9.65 10.91
CA ALA A 99 14.47 -9.80 10.76
C ALA A 99 14.84 -11.03 9.92
N LYS A 100 14.21 -12.17 10.19
CA LYS A 100 14.42 -13.42 9.44
C LYS A 100 14.07 -13.24 7.95
N ALA A 101 13.05 -12.46 7.64
CA ALA A 101 12.65 -12.16 6.28
C ALA A 101 13.53 -11.08 5.59
N GLY A 102 14.45 -10.43 6.30
CA GLY A 102 15.31 -9.38 5.78
C GLY A 102 14.61 -8.04 5.57
N ASN A 103 13.52 -7.76 6.30
CA ASN A 103 12.75 -6.53 6.24
C ASN A 103 13.10 -5.58 7.41
N GLY A 104 12.81 -4.29 7.23
CA GLY A 104 13.10 -3.26 8.24
C GLY A 104 11.99 -3.12 9.27
N VAL A 105 10.82 -2.66 8.85
CA VAL A 105 9.63 -2.55 9.71
C VAL A 105 8.54 -3.44 9.14
N CYS A 106 8.02 -4.36 9.95
CA CYS A 106 6.94 -5.24 9.56
C CYS A 106 5.68 -4.99 10.38
N VAL A 107 4.51 -5.00 9.71
CA VAL A 107 3.20 -5.04 10.35
C VAL A 107 2.52 -6.33 9.92
N LEU A 108 2.45 -7.31 10.81
CA LEU A 108 2.04 -8.67 10.47
C LEU A 108 0.81 -9.12 11.24
N GLY A 109 -0.29 -9.29 10.53
CA GLY A 109 -1.47 -10.02 10.96
C GLY A 109 -1.52 -11.42 10.36
N THR A 110 -2.66 -12.06 10.50
CA THR A 110 -3.02 -13.35 9.88
C THR A 110 -4.39 -13.27 9.22
N ALA A 111 -4.77 -14.28 8.45
CA ALA A 111 -6.09 -14.35 7.83
C ALA A 111 -7.24 -14.32 8.87
N GLN A 112 -7.00 -14.85 10.06
CA GLN A 112 -7.98 -14.92 11.14
C GLN A 112 -7.97 -13.66 12.02
N HIS A 113 -6.81 -12.98 12.13
CA HIS A 113 -6.63 -11.82 12.98
C HIS A 113 -5.79 -10.77 12.24
N THR A 114 -6.46 -9.83 11.61
CA THR A 114 -5.79 -8.68 11.00
C THR A 114 -5.19 -7.77 12.07
N VAL A 115 -4.10 -7.09 11.73
CA VAL A 115 -3.56 -6.01 12.55
C VAL A 115 -4.10 -4.69 12.03
N ASP A 116 -4.92 -4.05 12.83
CA ASP A 116 -5.70 -2.89 12.43
C ASP A 116 -5.09 -1.58 12.94
N GLY A 117 -5.28 -0.48 12.20
CA GLY A 117 -5.06 0.88 12.68
C GLY A 117 -3.61 1.27 12.96
N VAL A 118 -2.63 0.49 12.53
CA VAL A 118 -1.20 0.81 12.75
C VAL A 118 -0.77 2.00 11.91
N SER A 119 0.03 2.91 12.50
CA SER A 119 0.65 4.02 11.79
C SER A 119 2.18 3.94 11.90
N VAL A 120 2.88 3.90 10.76
CA VAL A 120 4.35 4.02 10.64
C VAL A 120 4.66 5.33 9.96
N ARG A 121 5.36 6.23 10.66
CA ARG A 121 5.52 7.59 10.14
C ARG A 121 6.79 8.31 10.55
N SER A 122 7.19 9.26 9.69
CA SER A 122 8.26 10.23 9.95
C SER A 122 9.58 9.58 10.35
N LEU A 123 10.08 8.63 9.55
CA LEU A 123 11.35 7.94 9.76
C LEU A 123 11.95 7.44 8.44
N ALA A 124 13.21 7.09 8.45
CA ALA A 124 13.90 6.46 7.33
C ALA A 124 14.16 4.97 7.61
N VAL A 125 13.94 4.12 6.59
CA VAL A 125 14.22 2.68 6.63
C VAL A 125 15.03 2.31 5.41
N THR A 126 16.28 1.92 5.59
CA THR A 126 17.22 1.80 4.47
C THR A 126 18.20 0.63 4.60
N GLY A 127 18.59 0.07 3.45
CA GLY A 127 19.65 -0.93 3.36
C GLY A 127 19.23 -2.36 3.71
N PHE A 128 17.96 -2.66 3.84
CA PHE A 128 17.46 -4.00 4.12
C PHE A 128 17.52 -4.91 2.89
N ALA A 129 17.75 -6.20 3.11
CA ALA A 129 17.88 -7.18 2.03
C ALA A 129 16.58 -7.39 1.24
N LYS A 130 15.43 -7.14 1.86
CA LYS A 130 14.10 -7.23 1.24
C LYS A 130 13.42 -5.87 1.21
N SER A 131 12.57 -5.58 2.15
CA SER A 131 11.72 -4.37 2.14
C SER A 131 12.08 -3.41 3.26
N GLY A 132 11.96 -2.12 3.02
CA GLY A 132 12.01 -1.12 4.09
C GLY A 132 10.82 -1.32 5.04
N VAL A 133 9.60 -1.20 4.52
CA VAL A 133 8.36 -1.49 5.25
C VAL A 133 7.63 -2.64 4.57
N TRP A 134 7.22 -3.65 5.35
CA TRP A 134 6.46 -4.80 4.90
C TRP A 134 5.19 -4.99 5.72
N ALA A 135 4.04 -5.11 5.07
CA ALA A 135 2.77 -5.35 5.74
C ALA A 135 2.03 -6.57 5.15
N SER A 136 1.40 -7.35 6.01
CA SER A 136 0.58 -8.49 5.59
C SER A 136 -0.61 -8.66 6.52
N TRP A 137 -1.80 -8.85 5.93
CA TRP A 137 -3.04 -8.99 6.69
C TRP A 137 -3.30 -7.81 7.63
N THR A 138 -3.21 -6.60 7.10
CA THR A 138 -3.50 -5.37 7.84
C THR A 138 -4.77 -4.70 7.34
N ASP A 139 -5.43 -3.97 8.23
CA ASP A 139 -6.54 -3.11 7.88
C ASP A 139 -6.30 -1.69 8.41
N ARG A 140 -6.60 -0.65 7.62
CA ARG A 140 -6.36 0.75 7.97
C ARG A 140 -4.89 1.07 8.34
N LEU A 141 -3.93 0.38 7.71
CA LEU A 141 -2.52 0.73 7.86
C LEU A 141 -2.26 2.13 7.29
N GLU A 142 -1.60 2.98 8.06
CA GLU A 142 -1.04 4.25 7.58
C GLU A 142 0.48 4.15 7.48
N VAL A 143 1.04 4.45 6.29
CA VAL A 143 2.48 4.68 6.12
C VAL A 143 2.65 6.07 5.54
N ARG A 144 3.25 6.99 6.31
CA ARG A 144 3.40 8.38 5.85
C ARG A 144 4.69 9.04 6.30
N ASP A 145 5.16 10.01 5.50
CA ASP A 145 6.42 10.72 5.76
C ASP A 145 7.59 9.75 6.02
N VAL A 146 7.61 8.62 5.30
CA VAL A 146 8.67 7.60 5.42
C VAL A 146 9.60 7.71 4.22
N THR A 147 10.90 7.73 4.48
CA THR A 147 11.94 7.55 3.46
C THR A 147 12.36 6.09 3.43
N ALA A 148 11.97 5.36 2.39
CA ALA A 148 12.34 3.95 2.18
C ALA A 148 13.34 3.84 1.02
N GLY A 149 14.62 3.63 1.31
CA GLY A 149 15.65 3.71 0.29
C GLY A 149 16.67 2.59 0.30
N SER A 150 17.22 2.28 -0.87
CA SER A 150 18.30 1.28 -1.02
C SER A 150 17.99 -0.08 -0.40
N ASN A 151 16.72 -0.50 -0.43
CA ASN A 151 16.33 -1.83 0.00
C ASN A 151 16.41 -2.81 -1.18
N GLY A 152 16.73 -4.05 -0.90
CA GLY A 152 17.03 -5.04 -1.94
C GLY A 152 15.84 -5.42 -2.81
N THR A 153 14.61 -5.24 -2.33
CA THR A 153 13.41 -5.53 -3.12
C THR A 153 12.48 -4.32 -3.15
N TRP A 154 11.73 -4.04 -2.09
CA TRP A 154 10.71 -2.98 -2.10
C TRP A 154 11.00 -1.90 -1.06
N GLY A 155 10.63 -0.67 -1.39
CA GLY A 155 10.63 0.41 -0.40
C GLY A 155 9.55 0.19 0.64
N ILE A 156 8.27 0.26 0.22
CA ILE A 156 7.08 0.01 1.03
C ILE A 156 6.25 -1.04 0.33
N ALA A 157 5.91 -2.13 1.01
CA ALA A 157 5.15 -3.21 0.41
C ALA A 157 4.06 -3.73 1.32
N GLN A 158 2.93 -4.12 0.71
CA GLN A 158 1.86 -4.82 1.43
C GLN A 158 1.23 -5.91 0.58
N GLN A 159 0.72 -6.94 1.26
CA GLN A 159 -0.15 -7.96 0.67
C GLN A 159 -1.37 -8.23 1.56
N ARG A 160 -2.47 -8.73 0.95
CA ARG A 160 -3.69 -9.15 1.68
C ARG A 160 -4.18 -8.11 2.70
N SER A 161 -3.97 -6.84 2.38
CA SER A 161 -4.25 -5.71 3.27
C SER A 161 -5.31 -4.80 2.67
N THR A 162 -6.10 -4.16 3.53
CA THR A 162 -7.26 -3.36 3.11
C THR A 162 -7.24 -1.98 3.74
N ARG A 163 -7.91 -1.01 3.09
CA ARG A 163 -8.14 0.36 3.57
C ARG A 163 -6.88 1.12 3.98
N SER A 164 -5.72 0.74 3.45
CA SER A 164 -4.45 1.42 3.79
C SER A 164 -4.38 2.83 3.18
N ASP A 165 -3.62 3.72 3.83
CA ASP A 165 -3.26 5.04 3.32
C ASP A 165 -1.72 5.17 3.28
N ILE A 166 -1.14 4.99 2.10
CA ILE A 166 0.31 5.09 1.86
C ILE A 166 0.56 6.44 1.20
N ARG A 167 1.04 7.41 1.99
CA ARG A 167 1.08 8.80 1.53
C ARG A 167 2.30 9.59 1.95
N ASP A 168 2.65 10.57 1.12
CA ASP A 168 3.70 11.54 1.39
C ASP A 168 5.06 10.87 1.70
N ASN A 169 5.31 9.68 1.11
CA ASN A 169 6.54 8.93 1.31
C ASN A 169 7.53 9.20 0.17
N THR A 170 8.81 9.02 0.46
CA THR A 170 9.88 8.96 -0.54
C THR A 170 10.40 7.53 -0.61
N ALA A 171 10.20 6.86 -1.76
CA ALA A 171 10.80 5.53 -2.00
C ALA A 171 11.79 5.62 -3.16
N ARG A 172 13.08 5.34 -2.86
CA ARG A 172 14.14 5.55 -3.84
C ARG A 172 15.20 4.46 -3.85
N ALA A 173 15.74 4.19 -5.03
CA ALA A 173 16.84 3.25 -5.22
C ALA A 173 16.58 1.85 -4.64
N ASN A 174 15.32 1.38 -4.68
CA ASN A 174 14.99 0.02 -4.28
C ASN A 174 15.13 -0.94 -5.45
N GLY A 175 15.46 -2.20 -5.16
CA GLY A 175 15.80 -3.20 -6.18
C GLY A 175 14.66 -3.58 -7.11
N ASP A 176 13.41 -3.48 -6.65
CA ASP A 176 12.22 -3.69 -7.47
C ASP A 176 11.29 -2.47 -7.34
N ALA A 177 10.16 -2.54 -6.67
CA ALA A 177 9.24 -1.42 -6.63
C ALA A 177 9.50 -0.43 -5.47
N GLY A 178 9.31 0.86 -5.74
CA GLY A 178 9.24 1.87 -4.69
C GLY A 178 8.10 1.59 -3.73
N ILE A 179 6.88 1.42 -4.26
CA ILE A 179 5.70 0.94 -3.53
C ILE A 179 5.10 -0.27 -4.24
N PHE A 180 4.78 -1.33 -3.48
CA PHE A 180 4.22 -2.57 -3.98
C PHE A 180 2.95 -2.96 -3.21
N VAL A 181 1.83 -3.15 -3.92
CA VAL A 181 0.54 -3.58 -3.35
C VAL A 181 0.09 -4.85 -4.07
N ALA A 182 -0.10 -5.94 -3.32
CA ALA A 182 -0.42 -7.24 -3.91
C ALA A 182 -1.52 -8.01 -3.18
N ASN A 183 -2.08 -9.03 -3.87
CA ASN A 183 -2.91 -10.04 -3.23
C ASN A 183 -2.05 -10.99 -2.38
N SER A 184 -1.02 -11.54 -2.98
CA SER A 184 -0.02 -12.42 -2.36
C SER A 184 1.26 -12.36 -3.17
N VAL A 185 2.40 -12.54 -2.52
CA VAL A 185 3.70 -12.61 -3.20
C VAL A 185 3.98 -14.04 -3.67
N ASP A 186 3.60 -15.02 -2.87
CA ASP A 186 4.03 -16.42 -3.04
C ASP A 186 2.92 -17.36 -3.50
N GLU A 187 1.66 -16.91 -3.54
CA GLU A 187 0.53 -17.75 -3.91
C GLU A 187 -0.19 -17.20 -5.14
N GLU A 188 -0.69 -18.12 -5.97
CA GLU A 188 -1.63 -17.80 -7.02
C GLU A 188 -3.03 -17.55 -6.44
N GLY A 189 -3.86 -16.79 -7.14
CA GLY A 189 -5.23 -16.52 -6.71
C GLY A 189 -5.80 -15.24 -7.29
N GLY A 190 -7.10 -15.06 -7.13
CA GLY A 190 -7.80 -13.86 -7.58
C GLY A 190 -7.35 -12.58 -6.88
N ALA A 191 -7.78 -11.47 -7.42
CA ALA A 191 -7.40 -10.17 -6.91
C ALA A 191 -8.00 -9.90 -5.52
N THR A 192 -7.17 -9.41 -4.61
CA THR A 192 -7.64 -8.89 -3.33
C THR A 192 -8.38 -7.56 -3.53
N ASP A 193 -9.59 -7.47 -3.02
CA ASP A 193 -10.29 -6.19 -2.87
C ASP A 193 -9.63 -5.38 -1.76
N THR A 194 -8.94 -4.30 -2.13
CA THR A 194 -8.24 -3.44 -1.16
C THR A 194 -9.18 -2.55 -0.35
N ARG A 195 -10.48 -2.56 -0.66
CA ARG A 195 -11.53 -1.75 -0.01
C ARG A 195 -11.19 -0.26 0.06
N GLY A 196 -10.63 0.26 -1.04
CA GLY A 196 -10.30 1.66 -1.16
C GLY A 196 -8.95 2.06 -0.55
N THR A 197 -7.97 1.17 -0.57
CA THR A 197 -6.58 1.55 -0.29
C THR A 197 -6.15 2.72 -1.18
N ARG A 198 -5.40 3.67 -0.61
CA ARG A 198 -4.91 4.88 -1.28
C ARG A 198 -3.38 4.90 -1.28
N VAL A 199 -2.82 5.22 -2.45
CA VAL A 199 -1.39 5.49 -2.65
C VAL A 199 -1.28 6.89 -3.23
N ARG A 200 -0.86 7.88 -2.42
CA ARG A 200 -0.97 9.29 -2.80
C ARG A 200 0.15 10.17 -2.28
N GLY A 201 0.47 11.24 -3.03
CA GLY A 201 1.46 12.24 -2.63
C GLY A 201 2.88 11.68 -2.51
N ASN A 202 3.17 10.47 -3.00
CA ASN A 202 4.47 9.84 -2.86
C ASN A 202 5.43 10.30 -3.96
N THR A 203 6.73 10.35 -3.62
CA THR A 203 7.83 10.53 -4.56
C THR A 203 8.57 9.20 -4.74
N LEU A 204 8.48 8.64 -5.96
CA LEU A 204 9.01 7.32 -6.30
C LEU A 204 10.07 7.48 -7.39
N THR A 205 11.35 7.33 -7.00
CA THR A 205 12.45 7.65 -7.91
C THR A 205 13.56 6.61 -7.88
N ASP A 206 14.21 6.40 -9.01
CA ASP A 206 15.40 5.52 -9.16
C ASP A 206 15.14 4.05 -8.77
N ASN A 207 13.89 3.60 -8.71
CA ASN A 207 13.56 2.19 -8.50
C ASN A 207 13.55 1.43 -9.86
N ARG A 208 13.42 0.11 -9.83
CA ARG A 208 13.07 -0.65 -11.04
C ARG A 208 11.68 -0.26 -11.52
N ILE A 209 10.70 -0.24 -10.62
CA ILE A 209 9.33 0.22 -10.87
C ILE A 209 8.98 1.24 -9.80
N GLY A 210 8.38 2.37 -10.17
CA GLY A 210 7.92 3.34 -9.19
C GLY A 210 6.83 2.76 -8.30
N PHE A 211 5.71 2.36 -8.90
CA PHE A 211 4.57 1.75 -8.24
C PHE A 211 4.10 0.48 -8.94
N THR A 212 3.89 -0.59 -8.18
CA THR A 212 3.31 -1.85 -8.67
C THR A 212 2.02 -2.19 -7.92
N ALA A 213 0.95 -2.45 -8.69
CA ALA A 213 -0.26 -3.10 -8.21
C ALA A 213 -0.36 -4.51 -8.83
N ARG A 214 -0.29 -5.58 -8.02
CA ARG A 214 -0.33 -6.96 -8.52
C ARG A 214 -1.54 -7.70 -7.97
N ARG A 215 -2.46 -8.08 -8.85
CA ARG A 215 -3.67 -8.85 -8.50
C ARG A 215 -4.45 -8.21 -7.35
N VAL A 216 -4.77 -6.94 -7.49
CA VAL A 216 -5.61 -6.19 -6.55
C VAL A 216 -6.69 -5.43 -7.29
N ARG A 217 -7.72 -5.02 -6.56
CA ARG A 217 -8.82 -4.20 -7.06
C ARG A 217 -9.29 -3.16 -6.02
N ASN A 218 -10.11 -2.20 -6.45
CA ASN A 218 -10.60 -1.09 -5.63
C ASN A 218 -9.47 -0.28 -4.98
N LEU A 219 -8.48 0.13 -5.79
CA LEU A 219 -7.31 0.88 -5.39
C LEU A 219 -7.35 2.29 -6.01
N LEU A 220 -6.96 3.30 -5.25
CA LEU A 220 -6.80 4.67 -5.71
C LEU A 220 -5.33 5.11 -5.67
N VAL A 221 -4.75 5.43 -6.84
CA VAL A 221 -3.36 5.89 -6.98
C VAL A 221 -3.39 7.31 -7.52
N HIS A 222 -3.03 8.31 -6.70
CA HIS A 222 -3.17 9.69 -7.12
C HIS A 222 -2.15 10.65 -6.53
N ASP A 223 -1.92 11.75 -7.24
CA ASP A 223 -1.04 12.85 -6.82
C ASP A 223 0.40 12.39 -6.50
N ASN A 224 0.87 11.30 -7.12
CA ASN A 224 2.24 10.82 -6.95
C ASN A 224 3.16 11.39 -8.02
N THR A 225 4.45 11.52 -7.70
CA THR A 225 5.53 11.85 -8.64
C THR A 225 6.42 10.62 -8.84
N LEU A 226 6.49 10.15 -10.09
CA LEU A 226 7.25 8.96 -10.47
C LEU A 226 8.25 9.34 -11.56
N THR A 227 9.54 9.29 -11.25
CA THR A 227 10.59 9.72 -12.19
C THR A 227 11.86 8.90 -12.04
N ALA A 228 12.65 8.82 -13.10
CA ALA A 228 13.93 8.13 -13.14
C ALA A 228 13.85 6.63 -12.76
N ASN A 229 12.68 6.01 -12.83
CA ASN A 229 12.51 4.56 -12.73
C ASN A 229 12.70 3.91 -14.12
N CYS A 230 12.63 2.59 -14.22
CA CYS A 230 12.57 1.91 -15.52
C CYS A 230 11.12 1.86 -16.02
N THR A 231 10.16 1.78 -15.10
CA THR A 231 8.72 1.89 -15.32
C THR A 231 8.11 2.76 -14.22
N GLY A 232 7.22 3.68 -14.57
CA GLY A 232 6.51 4.51 -13.59
C GLY A 232 5.50 3.69 -12.79
N VAL A 233 4.41 3.27 -13.44
CA VAL A 233 3.32 2.48 -12.85
C VAL A 233 3.17 1.16 -13.59
N PHE A 234 3.10 0.06 -12.86
CA PHE A 234 2.84 -1.26 -13.43
C PHE A 234 1.68 -1.95 -12.72
N VAL A 235 0.59 -2.19 -13.44
CA VAL A 235 -0.58 -2.93 -12.96
C VAL A 235 -0.58 -4.32 -13.58
N VAL A 236 -0.52 -5.33 -12.73
CA VAL A 236 -0.42 -6.74 -13.13
C VAL A 236 -1.67 -7.48 -12.71
N GLY A 237 -2.45 -7.89 -13.68
CA GLY A 237 -3.54 -8.85 -13.55
C GLY A 237 -3.19 -10.16 -14.25
N ASP A 238 -3.97 -11.18 -13.97
CA ASP A 238 -3.89 -12.50 -14.59
C ASP A 238 -5.30 -13.09 -14.78
N GLU A 239 -5.38 -14.40 -15.02
CA GLU A 239 -6.62 -15.15 -15.20
C GLU A 239 -7.40 -15.38 -13.88
N GLY A 240 -6.80 -15.07 -12.74
CA GLY A 240 -7.42 -15.27 -11.41
C GLY A 240 -8.74 -14.53 -11.24
N THR A 241 -9.67 -15.13 -10.54
CA THR A 241 -11.00 -14.56 -10.27
C THR A 241 -11.17 -14.27 -8.79
N PRO A 242 -11.62 -13.04 -8.37
CA PRO A 242 -11.92 -11.89 -9.23
C PRO A 242 -10.68 -11.33 -9.92
N LYS A 243 -10.88 -10.66 -11.08
CA LYS A 243 -9.79 -10.06 -11.84
C LYS A 243 -9.23 -8.80 -11.16
N ALA A 244 -7.96 -8.51 -11.44
CA ALA A 244 -7.36 -7.23 -11.09
C ALA A 244 -8.05 -6.09 -11.85
N GLY A 245 -8.25 -4.95 -11.18
CA GLY A 245 -8.90 -3.82 -11.82
C GLY A 245 -9.77 -2.99 -10.89
N ALA A 246 -10.85 -2.39 -11.42
CA ALA A 246 -11.68 -1.44 -10.68
C ALA A 246 -10.83 -0.40 -9.92
N MET A 247 -9.74 0.04 -10.53
CA MET A 247 -8.79 0.99 -9.97
C MET A 247 -8.98 2.37 -10.57
N THR A 248 -8.51 3.38 -9.85
CA THR A 248 -8.37 4.74 -10.40
C THR A 248 -6.93 5.21 -10.25
N ILE A 249 -6.29 5.51 -11.38
CA ILE A 249 -4.94 6.08 -11.45
C ILE A 249 -5.10 7.50 -12.01
N ARG A 250 -4.98 8.51 -11.14
CA ARG A 250 -5.29 9.90 -11.55
C ARG A 250 -4.34 10.94 -10.97
N SER A 251 -4.23 12.06 -11.65
CA SER A 251 -3.48 13.24 -11.15
C SER A 251 -2.03 12.92 -10.78
N ASN A 252 -1.43 11.89 -11.37
CA ASN A 252 -0.02 11.57 -11.15
C ASN A 252 0.85 12.30 -12.18
N ARG A 253 2.08 12.61 -11.77
CA ARG A 253 3.15 13.09 -12.64
C ARG A 253 4.15 11.96 -12.88
N ILE A 254 4.21 11.45 -14.09
CA ILE A 254 4.98 10.25 -14.47
C ILE A 254 5.92 10.65 -15.61
N THR A 255 7.17 10.98 -15.30
CA THR A 255 8.05 11.63 -16.27
C THR A 255 9.46 11.06 -16.26
N GLY A 256 10.02 10.82 -17.45
CA GLY A 256 11.44 10.47 -17.58
C GLY A 256 11.82 9.16 -16.89
N ASN A 257 10.95 8.15 -16.91
CA ASN A 257 11.26 6.83 -16.34
C ASN A 257 12.10 6.00 -17.32
N ASN A 258 13.30 6.49 -17.64
CA ASN A 258 14.15 6.04 -18.74
C ASN A 258 15.34 5.18 -18.28
N LYS A 259 15.44 4.86 -17.01
CA LYS A 259 16.45 3.96 -16.49
C LYS A 259 16.29 2.59 -17.15
N PHE A 260 17.40 1.97 -17.53
CA PHE A 260 17.41 0.60 -18.06
C PHE A 260 17.53 -0.41 -16.93
N CYS A 261 16.62 -1.37 -16.90
CA CYS A 261 16.64 -2.50 -15.99
C CYS A 261 16.67 -3.81 -16.78
N ALA A 262 17.66 -4.63 -16.54
CA ALA A 262 17.81 -5.93 -17.19
C ALA A 262 16.61 -6.84 -16.94
N ALA A 263 16.38 -7.82 -17.82
CA ALA A 263 15.36 -8.85 -17.63
C ALA A 263 15.60 -9.64 -16.33
N THR A 264 14.52 -10.15 -15.79
CA THR A 264 14.51 -11.10 -14.66
C THR A 264 13.72 -12.35 -15.09
N ASP A 265 13.70 -13.38 -14.26
CA ASP A 265 12.90 -14.60 -14.54
C ASP A 265 11.40 -14.29 -14.66
N ARG A 266 10.93 -13.16 -14.12
CA ARG A 266 9.50 -12.79 -14.10
C ARG A 266 9.12 -11.70 -15.10
N LEU A 267 10.04 -10.86 -15.51
CA LEU A 267 9.78 -9.70 -16.35
C LEU A 267 10.87 -9.52 -17.42
N PRO A 268 10.52 -9.08 -18.61
CA PRO A 268 11.49 -8.66 -19.61
C PRO A 268 12.31 -7.46 -19.11
N ALA A 269 13.29 -7.03 -19.89
CA ALA A 269 13.95 -5.78 -19.65
C ALA A 269 12.93 -4.63 -19.66
N LEU A 270 13.11 -3.66 -18.77
CA LEU A 270 12.23 -2.50 -18.61
C LEU A 270 13.00 -1.22 -18.88
N GLN A 271 12.41 -0.32 -19.65
CA GLN A 271 12.93 1.03 -19.88
C GLN A 271 11.83 1.91 -20.46
N GLY A 272 11.70 3.15 -19.98
CA GLY A 272 10.88 4.15 -20.64
C GLY A 272 9.38 3.85 -20.64
N SER A 273 8.87 3.24 -19.57
CA SER A 273 7.43 2.97 -19.44
C SER A 273 6.78 3.97 -18.49
N GLY A 274 5.72 4.63 -18.91
CA GLY A 274 4.91 5.50 -18.06
C GLY A 274 3.94 4.70 -17.22
N ILE A 275 2.81 4.26 -17.77
CA ILE A 275 1.81 3.40 -17.15
C ILE A 275 1.63 2.15 -18.01
N VAL A 276 1.78 0.98 -17.41
CA VAL A 276 1.54 -0.30 -18.06
C VAL A 276 0.39 -1.03 -17.35
N LEU A 277 -0.60 -1.47 -18.12
CA LEU A 277 -1.71 -2.31 -17.69
C LEU A 277 -1.61 -3.67 -18.36
N THR A 278 -1.66 -4.76 -17.58
CA THR A 278 -1.68 -6.13 -18.11
C THR A 278 -2.79 -6.93 -17.45
N GLY A 279 -3.71 -7.51 -18.25
CA GLY A 279 -4.79 -8.37 -17.75
C GLY A 279 -5.73 -7.70 -16.75
N THR A 280 -6.00 -6.40 -16.88
CA THR A 280 -6.83 -5.61 -15.97
C THR A 280 -8.23 -5.38 -16.54
N GLU A 281 -9.19 -5.16 -15.65
CA GLU A 281 -10.56 -4.77 -16.04
C GLU A 281 -11.00 -3.47 -15.36
N THR A 282 -11.86 -2.70 -16.02
CA THR A 282 -12.58 -1.53 -15.46
C THR A 282 -11.65 -0.53 -14.74
N THR A 283 -10.40 -0.42 -15.15
CA THR A 283 -9.42 0.50 -14.59
C THR A 283 -9.51 1.87 -15.27
N GLN A 284 -9.55 2.94 -14.49
CA GLN A 284 -9.58 4.31 -14.97
C GLN A 284 -8.19 4.94 -14.85
N VAL A 285 -7.62 5.37 -15.97
CA VAL A 285 -6.39 6.16 -16.05
C VAL A 285 -6.77 7.56 -16.54
N ARG A 286 -6.79 8.55 -15.65
CA ARG A 286 -7.30 9.87 -16.02
C ARG A 286 -6.58 11.05 -15.38
N SER A 287 -6.55 12.17 -16.07
CA SER A 287 -5.97 13.43 -15.54
C SER A 287 -4.50 13.29 -15.10
N ASN A 288 -3.73 12.36 -15.68
CA ASN A 288 -2.30 12.23 -15.41
C ASN A 288 -1.47 13.05 -16.39
N VAL A 289 -0.28 13.45 -15.97
CA VAL A 289 0.76 14.02 -16.83
C VAL A 289 1.85 12.97 -17.04
N ILE A 290 1.95 12.41 -18.24
CA ILE A 290 2.82 11.29 -18.60
C ILE A 290 3.73 11.74 -19.73
N ARG A 291 5.01 12.05 -19.43
CA ARG A 291 5.88 12.68 -20.41
C ARG A 291 7.28 12.08 -20.45
N ASP A 292 7.84 12.11 -21.63
CA ASP A 292 9.27 11.84 -21.84
C ASP A 292 9.74 10.49 -21.30
N ASN A 293 8.83 9.50 -21.24
CA ASN A 293 9.18 8.11 -20.95
C ASN A 293 9.63 7.47 -22.26
N VAL A 294 10.94 7.24 -22.39
CA VAL A 294 11.56 6.83 -23.64
C VAL A 294 12.36 5.54 -23.45
N GLY A 295 12.02 4.51 -24.22
CA GLY A 295 12.69 3.21 -24.18
C GLY A 295 12.49 2.43 -25.48
N ALA A 296 13.14 1.27 -25.55
CA ALA A 296 13.02 0.34 -26.67
C ALA A 296 12.74 -1.09 -26.20
N THR A 297 12.26 -1.25 -24.98
CA THR A 297 11.86 -2.56 -24.42
C THR A 297 10.37 -2.83 -24.70
N PRO A 298 9.89 -4.08 -24.58
CA PRO A 298 8.53 -4.43 -24.95
C PRO A 298 7.41 -3.63 -24.28
N LEU A 299 7.67 -3.07 -23.08
CA LEU A 299 6.67 -2.30 -22.31
C LEU A 299 6.88 -0.80 -22.40
N SER A 300 7.77 -0.31 -23.28
CA SER A 300 8.08 1.11 -23.41
C SER A 300 6.91 1.89 -24.00
N GLY A 301 6.68 3.11 -23.51
CA GLY A 301 5.63 4.01 -23.99
C GLY A 301 4.99 4.84 -22.87
N GLY A 302 4.09 5.75 -23.23
CA GLY A 302 3.37 6.58 -22.28
C GLY A 302 2.35 5.81 -21.47
N VAL A 303 1.25 5.39 -22.08
CA VAL A 303 0.27 4.45 -21.51
C VAL A 303 0.20 3.23 -22.42
N VAL A 304 0.48 2.06 -21.86
CA VAL A 304 0.56 0.80 -22.61
C VAL A 304 -0.40 -0.23 -22.02
N LEU A 305 -1.39 -0.64 -22.81
CA LEU A 305 -2.13 -1.87 -22.57
C LEU A 305 -1.35 -3.01 -23.21
N PHE A 306 -0.72 -3.82 -22.39
CA PHE A 306 0.12 -4.93 -22.86
C PHE A 306 -0.58 -6.26 -22.66
N LYS A 307 -0.38 -7.19 -23.55
CA LYS A 307 -0.89 -8.56 -23.40
C LYS A 307 -0.33 -9.18 -22.12
N SER A 308 -1.19 -9.76 -21.30
CA SER A 308 -0.75 -10.49 -20.12
C SER A 308 0.17 -11.66 -20.50
N PHE A 309 1.19 -11.91 -19.69
CA PHE A 309 2.10 -13.04 -19.87
C PHE A 309 1.43 -14.41 -19.70
N VAL A 310 0.22 -14.43 -19.13
CA VAL A 310 -0.58 -15.63 -18.85
C VAL A 310 -1.91 -15.65 -19.62
N GLY A 311 -2.04 -14.78 -20.63
CA GLY A 311 -3.20 -14.78 -21.53
C GLY A 311 -4.43 -14.01 -21.07
N ALA A 312 -4.43 -13.40 -19.87
CA ALA A 312 -5.51 -12.54 -19.43
C ALA A 312 -5.56 -11.24 -20.25
N LYS A 313 -6.77 -10.83 -20.65
CA LYS A 313 -6.99 -9.65 -21.48
C LYS A 313 -7.32 -8.42 -20.65
N ASN A 314 -6.86 -7.28 -21.12
CA ASN A 314 -7.32 -5.98 -20.63
C ASN A 314 -8.72 -5.69 -21.18
N THR A 315 -9.72 -5.47 -20.32
CA THR A 315 -11.10 -5.22 -20.75
C THR A 315 -11.70 -4.03 -20.03
N ASP A 316 -12.52 -3.27 -20.75
CA ASP A 316 -13.33 -2.19 -20.21
C ASP A 316 -12.53 -1.14 -19.41
N ASN A 317 -11.25 -0.93 -19.76
CA ASN A 317 -10.44 0.11 -19.14
C ASN A 317 -10.66 1.45 -19.84
N THR A 318 -10.63 2.53 -19.07
CA THR A 318 -10.86 3.90 -19.55
C THR A 318 -9.59 4.72 -19.37
N ILE A 319 -8.95 5.11 -20.46
CA ILE A 319 -7.74 5.94 -20.50
C ILE A 319 -8.12 7.30 -21.09
N THR A 320 -8.52 8.28 -20.26
CA THR A 320 -9.13 9.52 -20.74
C THR A 320 -8.63 10.77 -20.02
N GLY A 321 -8.60 11.89 -20.72
CA GLY A 321 -8.26 13.19 -20.13
C GLY A 321 -6.82 13.27 -19.59
N ASN A 322 -5.90 12.47 -20.10
CA ASN A 322 -4.49 12.54 -19.74
C ASN A 322 -3.71 13.43 -20.73
N VAL A 323 -2.61 14.01 -20.26
CA VAL A 323 -1.60 14.63 -21.11
C VAL A 323 -0.44 13.65 -21.26
N VAL A 324 -0.34 13.02 -22.43
CA VAL A 324 0.61 11.95 -22.73
C VAL A 324 1.45 12.39 -23.92
N THR A 325 2.66 12.91 -23.67
CA THR A 325 3.46 13.54 -24.72
C THR A 325 4.95 13.23 -24.61
N GLY A 326 5.62 13.10 -25.76
CA GLY A 326 7.06 12.88 -25.81
C GLY A 326 7.50 11.49 -25.39
N ASN A 327 6.57 10.55 -25.27
CA ASN A 327 6.91 9.16 -24.92
C ASN A 327 7.27 8.39 -26.18
N ARG A 328 8.13 7.38 -26.03
CA ARG A 328 8.54 6.52 -27.16
C ARG A 328 8.55 5.05 -26.75
N PRO A 329 8.11 4.13 -27.63
CA PRO A 329 7.81 4.32 -29.07
C PRO A 329 6.49 5.08 -29.35
N ALA A 330 5.51 5.06 -28.42
CA ALA A 330 4.23 5.75 -28.59
C ALA A 330 3.76 6.42 -27.30
N ASP A 331 2.93 7.46 -27.41
CA ASP A 331 2.27 8.06 -26.26
C ASP A 331 1.18 7.12 -25.72
N LEU A 332 0.36 6.56 -26.60
CA LEU A 332 -0.65 5.55 -26.28
C LEU A 332 -0.36 4.28 -27.09
N ALA A 333 -0.35 3.12 -26.43
CA ALA A 333 -0.20 1.84 -27.08
C ALA A 333 -1.25 0.84 -26.60
N ASN A 334 -1.88 0.13 -27.54
CA ASN A 334 -2.75 -0.99 -27.25
C ASN A 334 -2.19 -2.25 -27.96
N GLU A 335 -1.45 -3.03 -27.21
CA GLU A 335 -0.81 -4.27 -27.69
C GLU A 335 -1.57 -5.52 -27.20
N ASP A 336 -2.82 -5.33 -26.80
CA ASP A 336 -3.69 -6.40 -26.32
C ASP A 336 -4.90 -6.58 -27.28
N THR A 337 -5.56 -7.72 -27.20
CA THR A 337 -6.75 -8.08 -27.95
C THR A 337 -8.04 -7.99 -27.12
N GLY A 338 -7.97 -7.46 -25.92
CA GLY A 338 -9.13 -7.23 -25.06
C GLY A 338 -10.04 -6.13 -25.62
N THR A 339 -11.29 -6.16 -25.24
CA THR A 339 -12.34 -5.28 -25.77
C THR A 339 -12.83 -4.28 -24.72
N GLY A 340 -13.58 -3.26 -25.17
CA GLY A 340 -14.16 -2.26 -24.25
C GLY A 340 -13.16 -1.23 -23.72
N ASN A 341 -11.91 -1.24 -24.16
CA ASN A 341 -10.93 -0.25 -23.74
C ASN A 341 -11.13 1.08 -24.49
N ASP A 342 -11.25 2.18 -23.76
CA ASP A 342 -11.48 3.52 -24.30
C ASP A 342 -10.23 4.40 -24.09
N PHE A 343 -9.79 5.06 -25.18
CA PHE A 343 -8.63 5.97 -25.19
C PHE A 343 -9.01 7.42 -25.54
N THR A 344 -10.26 7.77 -25.48
CA THR A 344 -10.75 9.08 -25.93
C THR A 344 -10.33 10.25 -25.05
N GLY A 345 -10.24 11.46 -25.62
CA GLY A 345 -10.05 12.69 -24.88
C GLY A 345 -8.68 12.89 -24.23
N ASN A 346 -7.64 12.18 -24.68
CA ASN A 346 -6.27 12.42 -24.25
C ASN A 346 -5.60 13.47 -25.14
N VAL A 347 -4.68 14.23 -24.57
CA VAL A 347 -3.76 15.08 -25.34
C VAL A 347 -2.50 14.27 -25.61
N CYS A 348 -2.33 13.80 -26.82
CA CYS A 348 -1.20 12.98 -27.24
C CYS A 348 -0.81 13.28 -28.69
N THR A 349 0.32 12.73 -29.16
CA THR A 349 0.85 12.96 -30.51
C THR A 349 0.93 11.65 -31.30
N THR A 350 1.26 10.56 -30.65
CA THR A 350 1.54 9.28 -31.28
C THR A 350 0.76 8.14 -30.62
N SER A 351 0.22 7.23 -31.42
CA SER A 351 -0.43 6.03 -30.90
C SER A 351 -0.13 4.78 -31.75
N ALA A 352 -0.18 3.64 -31.12
CA ALA A 352 -0.07 2.32 -31.74
C ALA A 352 -1.23 1.42 -31.24
N PRO A 353 -2.23 1.07 -32.08
CA PRO A 353 -2.42 1.51 -33.46
C PRO A 353 -2.66 3.03 -33.60
N ALA A 354 -2.47 3.54 -34.81
CA ALA A 354 -2.74 4.95 -35.10
C ALA A 354 -4.24 5.28 -34.92
N GLY A 355 -4.53 6.51 -34.50
CA GLY A 355 -5.91 7.04 -34.35
C GLY A 355 -6.50 6.97 -32.94
N MET A 356 -5.70 6.66 -31.91
CA MET A 356 -6.13 6.72 -30.51
C MET A 356 -5.82 8.09 -29.86
N CYS A 357 -5.06 8.94 -30.55
CA CYS A 357 -4.81 10.32 -30.14
C CYS A 357 -5.87 11.28 -30.69
#